data_4e2c5dcfff222e459fead0eba11ae2d2
#
_entry.id   4e2c5dcfff222e459fead0eba11ae2d2
#
_cell.length_a   1.000
_cell.length_b   1.000
_cell.length_c   1.000
_cell.angle_alpha   90.00
_cell.angle_beta   90.00
_cell.angle_gamma   90.00
#
_symmetry.space_group_name_H-M   'P 1'
#
loop_
_entity.id
_entity.type
_entity.pdbx_description
1 polymer ?
#
loop_
_entity_poly.entity_id
_entity_poly.type
_entity_poly.pdbx_seq_one_letter_code
_entity_poly.pdbx_strand_id
1 'polypeptide(L)'
;ETINAMTKAYNADSAKGYEPLTDEMRETLTEKQAEDWEQKIKDGLLSKDETLSSVSSAMRTAMSGGIEIDGKRYYLSDFGIDTQALLEAEKDERYAYHIDGNEDDSISAGKADKLKATIAADPELVTKFFTKLSAQVYDTLTEKMGRTEYSSIYKVYNDKQMKTEYSDYTKKIAELEAKLTALEDRYYKKFTAMEKA
;
A
#
# COMPACT_ATOMS: atom_id res chain seq x y z
N GLU A 1 13.94 1.13 -2.11
CA GLU A 1 12.97 2.25 -2.18
C GLU A 1 11.55 1.75 -2.48
N THR A 2 11.30 1.00 -3.58
CA THR A 2 9.95 0.55 -3.98
C THR A 2 9.24 -0.26 -2.89
N ILE A 3 9.92 -1.23 -2.24
CA ILE A 3 9.33 -2.05 -1.18
C ILE A 3 8.95 -1.18 0.03
N ASN A 4 9.81 -0.24 0.40
CA ASN A 4 9.53 0.67 1.51
C ASN A 4 8.34 1.58 1.18
N ALA A 5 8.27 2.11 -0.06
CA ALA A 5 7.13 2.90 -0.52
C ALA A 5 5.81 2.10 -0.48
N MET A 6 5.82 0.84 -0.93
CA MET A 6 4.66 -0.06 -0.85
C MET A 6 4.27 -0.34 0.60
N THR A 7 5.25 -0.54 1.48
CA THR A 7 5.04 -0.77 2.90
C THR A 7 4.41 0.45 3.58
N LYS A 8 4.92 1.65 3.29
CA LYS A 8 4.35 2.91 3.80
C LYS A 8 2.93 3.13 3.30
N ALA A 9 2.68 2.95 2.01
CA ALA A 9 1.35 3.09 1.42
C ALA A 9 0.33 2.11 2.04
N TYR A 10 0.72 0.85 2.26
CA TYR A 10 -0.14 -0.14 2.90
C TYR A 10 -0.42 0.18 4.37
N ASN A 11 0.58 0.68 5.10
CA ASN A 11 0.48 1.00 6.52
C ASN A 11 -0.06 2.41 6.80
N ALA A 12 -0.23 3.25 5.78
CA ALA A 12 -0.79 4.58 5.91
C ALA A 12 -2.13 4.55 6.65
N ASP A 13 -2.46 5.63 7.32
CA ASP A 13 -3.76 5.73 7.96
C ASP A 13 -4.86 5.67 6.91
N SER A 14 -5.90 4.90 7.24
CA SER A 14 -7.06 4.79 6.38
C SER A 14 -7.65 6.18 6.14
N ALA A 15 -8.01 6.48 4.89
CA ALA A 15 -8.80 7.66 4.54
C ALA A 15 -10.22 7.67 5.15
N LYS A 16 -10.54 6.70 6.00
CA LYS A 16 -11.79 6.67 6.77
C LYS A 16 -11.94 7.95 7.57
N GLY A 17 -12.93 8.75 7.23
CA GLY A 17 -13.19 10.05 7.86
C GLY A 17 -12.62 11.24 7.09
N TYR A 18 -11.88 11.03 6.01
CA TYR A 18 -11.49 12.07 5.08
C TYR A 18 -12.34 11.91 3.80
N GLU A 19 -13.45 12.62 3.75
CA GLU A 19 -14.26 12.73 2.54
C GLU A 19 -13.67 13.80 1.62
N PRO A 20 -13.90 13.72 0.29
CA PRO A 20 -13.51 14.78 -0.62
C PRO A 20 -14.05 16.12 -0.14
N LEU A 21 -13.23 17.16 -0.19
CA LEU A 21 -13.63 18.50 0.21
C LEU A 21 -14.74 19.02 -0.70
N THR A 22 -15.85 19.44 -0.09
CA THR A 22 -16.87 20.23 -0.79
C THR A 22 -16.39 21.68 -0.97
N ASP A 23 -17.01 22.41 -1.88
CA ASP A 23 -16.68 23.83 -2.11
C ASP A 23 -16.86 24.65 -0.82
N GLU A 24 -17.91 24.38 -0.05
CA GLU A 24 -18.17 25.03 1.25
C GLU A 24 -17.07 24.73 2.28
N MET A 25 -16.58 23.50 2.33
CA MET A 25 -15.46 23.13 3.21
C MET A 25 -14.17 23.82 2.77
N ARG A 26 -13.91 23.93 1.47
CA ARG A 26 -12.73 24.64 0.94
C ARG A 26 -12.71 26.11 1.32
N GLU A 27 -13.87 26.78 1.34
CA GLU A 27 -14.00 28.19 1.74
C GLU A 27 -13.64 28.41 3.23
N THR A 28 -13.82 27.39 4.07
CA THR A 28 -13.51 27.46 5.51
C THR A 28 -12.08 27.11 5.86
N LEU A 29 -11.33 26.50 4.94
CA LEU A 29 -9.96 26.04 5.14
C LEU A 29 -8.96 26.99 4.49
N THR A 30 -7.76 27.06 5.06
CA THR A 30 -6.63 27.68 4.36
C THR A 30 -6.17 26.75 3.23
N GLU A 31 -5.52 27.30 2.20
CA GLU A 31 -5.00 26.55 1.07
C GLU A 31 -4.13 25.37 1.54
N LYS A 32 -3.23 25.62 2.49
CA LYS A 32 -2.39 24.55 3.09
C LYS A 32 -3.19 23.46 3.79
N GLN A 33 -4.25 23.82 4.51
CA GLN A 33 -5.12 22.83 5.17
C GLN A 33 -5.90 21.98 4.16
N ALA A 34 -6.33 22.58 3.06
CA ALA A 34 -7.00 21.87 1.98
C ALA A 34 -6.02 20.90 1.27
N GLU A 35 -4.80 21.33 0.98
CA GLU A 35 -3.75 20.48 0.41
C GLU A 35 -3.40 19.33 1.35
N ASP A 36 -3.18 19.57 2.65
CA ASP A 36 -2.90 18.55 3.65
C ASP A 36 -4.05 17.53 3.77
N TRP A 37 -5.29 18.00 3.65
CA TRP A 37 -6.48 17.14 3.66
C TRP A 37 -6.53 16.23 2.43
N GLU A 38 -6.35 16.80 1.24
CA GLU A 38 -6.30 16.04 -0.01
C GLU A 38 -5.13 15.04 -0.04
N GLN A 39 -3.98 15.44 0.52
CA GLN A 39 -2.84 14.54 0.63
C GLN A 39 -3.15 13.34 1.53
N LYS A 40 -3.81 13.54 2.66
CA LYS A 40 -4.25 12.43 3.53
C LYS A 40 -5.22 11.48 2.83
N ILE A 41 -6.12 11.99 2.00
CA ILE A 41 -7.00 11.14 1.18
C ILE A 41 -6.16 10.31 0.20
N LYS A 42 -5.21 10.95 -0.51
CA LYS A 42 -4.32 10.25 -1.46
C LYS A 42 -3.46 9.19 -0.77
N ASP A 43 -2.87 9.53 0.37
CA ASP A 43 -2.04 8.61 1.14
C ASP A 43 -2.84 7.41 1.67
N GLY A 44 -4.12 7.63 1.99
CA GLY A 44 -5.02 6.58 2.46
C GLY A 44 -5.58 5.66 1.38
N LEU A 45 -5.44 5.99 0.09
CA LEU A 45 -6.06 5.21 -1.00
C LEU A 45 -5.59 3.75 -1.06
N LEU A 46 -4.32 3.51 -0.76
CA LEU A 46 -3.71 2.18 -0.77
C LEU A 46 -3.61 1.55 0.62
N SER A 47 -4.18 2.21 1.63
CA SER A 47 -4.18 1.69 2.99
C SER A 47 -4.98 0.39 3.06
N LYS A 48 -4.30 -0.68 3.51
CA LYS A 48 -4.87 -2.04 3.61
C LYS A 48 -5.36 -2.63 2.29
N ASP A 49 -4.86 -2.13 1.16
CA ASP A 49 -5.15 -2.73 -0.15
C ASP A 49 -4.63 -4.17 -0.22
N GLU A 50 -5.49 -5.11 -0.58
CA GLU A 50 -5.17 -6.55 -0.59
C GLU A 50 -4.16 -6.91 -1.69
N THR A 51 -4.21 -6.24 -2.83
CA THR A 51 -3.28 -6.46 -3.94
C THR A 51 -1.90 -5.98 -3.56
N LEU A 52 -1.81 -4.76 -3.01
CA LEU A 52 -0.57 -4.19 -2.51
C LEU A 52 0.02 -5.06 -1.39
N SER A 53 -0.82 -5.55 -0.48
CA SER A 53 -0.43 -6.48 0.58
C SER A 53 0.15 -7.79 0.02
N SER A 54 -0.51 -8.37 -0.96
CA SER A 54 -0.08 -9.63 -1.59
C SER A 54 1.28 -9.49 -2.29
N VAL A 55 1.45 -8.43 -3.09
CA VAL A 55 2.71 -8.15 -3.80
C VAL A 55 3.83 -7.82 -2.81
N SER A 56 3.59 -6.92 -1.87
CA SER A 56 4.56 -6.54 -0.84
C SER A 56 4.98 -7.75 0.01
N SER A 57 4.05 -8.61 0.39
CA SER A 57 4.34 -9.83 1.14
C SER A 57 5.17 -10.82 0.35
N ALA A 58 4.85 -11.02 -0.94
CA ALA A 58 5.61 -11.90 -1.83
C ALA A 58 7.05 -11.39 -2.01
N MET A 59 7.24 -10.09 -2.24
CA MET A 59 8.56 -9.48 -2.34
C MET A 59 9.37 -9.65 -1.04
N ARG A 60 8.76 -9.39 0.12
CA ARG A 60 9.41 -9.60 1.41
C ARG A 60 9.83 -11.05 1.62
N THR A 61 8.96 -12.00 1.28
CA THR A 61 9.29 -13.42 1.38
C THR A 61 10.48 -13.78 0.48
N ALA A 62 10.49 -13.29 -0.76
CA ALA A 62 11.60 -13.50 -1.68
C ALA A 62 12.91 -12.88 -1.14
N MET A 63 12.86 -11.70 -0.55
CA MET A 63 14.03 -11.01 -0.01
C MET A 63 14.55 -11.62 1.29
N SER A 64 13.68 -12.17 2.12
CA SER A 64 14.07 -12.78 3.41
C SER A 64 14.51 -14.23 3.29
N GLY A 65 14.25 -14.91 2.18
CA GLY A 65 14.46 -16.35 2.00
C GLY A 65 15.92 -16.79 1.99
N GLY A 66 16.86 -15.85 1.88
CA GLY A 66 18.28 -16.12 1.74
C GLY A 66 18.64 -16.69 0.36
N ILE A 67 19.89 -16.52 -0.01
CA ILE A 67 20.47 -16.96 -1.31
C ILE A 67 21.61 -17.92 -1.06
N GLU A 68 21.57 -19.07 -1.72
CA GLU A 68 22.67 -20.06 -1.64
C GLU A 68 23.73 -19.73 -2.70
N ILE A 69 24.98 -19.59 -2.20
CA ILE A 69 26.17 -19.33 -3.01
C ILE A 69 27.26 -20.27 -2.51
N ASP A 70 27.76 -21.09 -3.39
CA ASP A 70 28.86 -22.01 -3.13
C ASP A 70 28.64 -22.88 -1.88
N GLY A 71 27.40 -23.36 -1.67
CA GLY A 71 27.02 -24.25 -0.56
C GLY A 71 26.75 -23.51 0.78
N LYS A 72 26.85 -22.19 0.81
CA LYS A 72 26.55 -21.37 1.98
C LYS A 72 25.35 -20.46 1.69
N ARG A 73 24.47 -20.30 2.67
CA ARG A 73 23.31 -19.41 2.57
C ARG A 73 23.63 -18.05 3.16
N TYR A 74 23.33 -17.02 2.38
CA TYR A 74 23.50 -15.62 2.73
C TYR A 74 22.16 -14.91 2.77
N TYR A 75 22.04 -13.93 3.64
CA TYR A 75 20.86 -13.10 3.83
C TYR A 75 21.21 -11.63 3.62
N LEU A 76 20.21 -10.78 3.43
CA LEU A 76 20.41 -9.33 3.34
C LEU A 76 21.11 -8.75 4.58
N SER A 77 20.82 -9.31 5.76
CA SER A 77 21.45 -8.92 7.03
C SER A 77 22.97 -9.13 7.05
N ASP A 78 23.48 -10.11 6.32
CA ASP A 78 24.92 -10.34 6.19
C ASP A 78 25.61 -9.16 5.48
N PHE A 79 24.85 -8.42 4.68
CA PHE A 79 25.28 -7.21 3.98
C PHE A 79 24.85 -5.92 4.66
N GLY A 80 24.31 -5.99 5.90
CA GLY A 80 23.85 -4.81 6.64
C GLY A 80 22.57 -4.22 6.08
N ILE A 81 21.71 -5.01 5.48
CA ILE A 81 20.39 -4.60 5.02
C ILE A 81 19.34 -5.33 5.84
N ASP A 82 18.74 -4.63 6.79
CA ASP A 82 17.85 -5.19 7.78
C ASP A 82 16.55 -4.40 7.91
N THR A 83 15.55 -5.02 8.54
CA THR A 83 14.34 -4.35 9.01
C THR A 83 14.41 -4.14 10.51
N GLN A 84 13.72 -3.13 11.03
CA GLN A 84 13.57 -2.97 12.47
C GLN A 84 12.76 -4.11 13.08
N ALA A 85 13.01 -4.36 14.36
CA ALA A 85 12.16 -5.26 15.14
C ALA A 85 10.71 -4.72 15.18
N LEU A 86 9.73 -5.60 14.96
CA LEU A 86 8.31 -5.21 14.82
C LEU A 86 7.76 -4.39 15.99
N LEU A 87 8.28 -4.62 17.20
CA LEU A 87 7.86 -3.93 18.41
C LEU A 87 8.52 -2.55 18.58
N GLU A 88 9.63 -2.30 17.89
CA GLU A 88 10.39 -1.05 17.95
C GLU A 88 10.09 -0.13 16.77
N ALA A 89 9.62 -0.73 15.66
CA ALA A 89 9.32 0.00 14.44
C ALA A 89 8.04 0.82 14.59
N GLU A 90 8.08 2.08 14.18
CA GLU A 90 6.90 2.89 14.00
C GLU A 90 5.98 2.27 12.93
N LYS A 91 4.70 2.66 12.94
CA LYS A 91 3.68 2.02 12.12
C LYS A 91 4.03 2.01 10.62
N ASP A 92 4.54 3.10 10.11
CA ASP A 92 4.92 3.29 8.71
C ASP A 92 6.29 2.71 8.35
N GLU A 93 7.15 2.46 9.35
CA GLU A 93 8.48 1.84 9.18
C GLU A 93 8.46 0.30 9.35
N ARG A 94 7.33 -0.26 9.75
CA ARG A 94 7.22 -1.73 9.90
C ARG A 94 7.52 -2.44 8.60
N TYR A 95 8.51 -3.34 8.63
CA TYR A 95 9.02 -4.09 7.48
C TYR A 95 9.76 -3.25 6.42
N ALA A 96 10.05 -1.99 6.69
CA ALA A 96 10.94 -1.20 5.84
C ALA A 96 12.38 -1.70 5.99
N TYR A 97 13.12 -1.74 4.87
CA TYR A 97 14.52 -2.11 4.86
C TYR A 97 15.40 -0.87 5.04
N HIS A 98 16.36 -0.99 5.93
CA HIS A 98 17.38 0.03 6.24
C HIS A 98 18.75 -0.52 5.89
N ILE A 99 19.63 0.36 5.42
CA ILE A 99 21.01 0.01 5.08
C ILE A 99 21.91 0.56 6.17
N ASP A 100 22.63 -0.32 6.86
CA ASP A 100 23.56 0.06 7.92
C ASP A 100 24.60 1.06 7.41
N GLY A 101 24.79 2.16 8.15
CA GLY A 101 25.72 3.24 7.80
C GLY A 101 25.17 4.25 6.77
N ASN A 102 23.89 4.20 6.42
CA ASN A 102 23.25 5.25 5.62
C ASN A 102 23.01 6.51 6.47
N GLU A 103 23.77 7.58 6.22
CA GLU A 103 23.70 8.83 6.99
C GLU A 103 22.35 9.57 6.85
N ASP A 104 21.64 9.32 5.75
CA ASP A 104 20.33 9.93 5.48
C ASP A 104 19.18 9.19 6.19
N ASP A 105 19.47 8.07 6.83
CA ASP A 105 18.51 7.23 7.53
C ASP A 105 18.80 7.24 9.04
N SER A 106 17.96 7.94 9.81
CA SER A 106 18.10 8.09 11.25
C SER A 106 18.13 6.75 12.01
N ILE A 107 17.61 5.68 11.43
CA ILE A 107 17.52 4.34 12.03
C ILE A 107 18.85 3.58 11.89
N SER A 108 19.59 3.84 10.83
CA SER A 108 20.79 3.09 10.45
C SER A 108 22.08 3.91 10.40
N ALA A 109 22.01 5.24 10.48
CA ALA A 109 23.17 6.14 10.36
C ALA A 109 24.32 5.84 11.36
N GLY A 110 23.98 5.42 12.57
CA GLY A 110 24.99 5.10 13.61
C GLY A 110 25.60 3.71 13.51
N LYS A 111 25.18 2.90 12.56
CA LYS A 111 25.67 1.52 12.39
C LYS A 111 26.86 1.46 11.44
N ALA A 112 27.69 0.41 11.59
CA ALA A 112 28.81 0.20 10.68
C ALA A 112 28.31 -0.21 9.28
N ASP A 113 28.82 0.45 8.24
CA ASP A 113 28.50 0.16 6.83
C ASP A 113 29.07 -1.19 6.40
N LYS A 114 28.31 -2.25 6.69
CA LYS A 114 28.68 -3.64 6.34
C LYS A 114 28.68 -3.86 4.82
N LEU A 115 27.76 -3.20 4.10
CA LEU A 115 27.68 -3.36 2.65
C LEU A 115 28.99 -2.90 1.98
N LYS A 116 29.44 -1.70 2.32
CA LYS A 116 30.69 -1.16 1.81
C LYS A 116 31.90 -2.01 2.21
N ALA A 117 31.93 -2.50 3.46
CA ALA A 117 32.99 -3.37 3.92
C ALA A 117 33.02 -4.70 3.15
N THR A 118 31.85 -5.29 2.89
CA THR A 118 31.75 -6.56 2.14
C THR A 118 32.10 -6.36 0.66
N ILE A 119 31.68 -5.25 0.03
CA ILE A 119 32.08 -4.92 -1.35
C ILE A 119 33.59 -4.80 -1.45
N ALA A 120 34.24 -4.19 -0.47
CA ALA A 120 35.71 -4.04 -0.49
C ALA A 120 36.44 -5.37 -0.26
N ALA A 121 35.86 -6.28 0.53
CA ALA A 121 36.46 -7.57 0.85
C ALA A 121 36.22 -8.65 -0.22
N ASP A 122 35.00 -8.73 -0.73
CA ASP A 122 34.58 -9.76 -1.72
C ASP A 122 33.49 -9.21 -2.66
N PRO A 123 33.87 -8.44 -3.69
CA PRO A 123 32.92 -7.87 -4.64
C PRO A 123 32.22 -8.94 -5.50
N GLU A 124 32.84 -10.10 -5.69
CA GLU A 124 32.25 -11.20 -6.46
C GLU A 124 31.08 -11.85 -5.71
N LEU A 125 31.25 -12.09 -4.41
CA LEU A 125 30.17 -12.56 -3.54
C LEU A 125 28.96 -11.60 -3.56
N VAL A 126 29.22 -10.30 -3.42
CA VAL A 126 28.17 -9.28 -3.44
C VAL A 126 27.43 -9.27 -4.79
N THR A 127 28.17 -9.33 -5.89
CA THR A 127 27.58 -9.39 -7.24
C THR A 127 26.73 -10.66 -7.43
N LYS A 128 27.25 -11.82 -7.05
CA LYS A 128 26.51 -13.10 -7.12
C LYS A 128 25.23 -13.06 -6.28
N PHE A 129 25.33 -12.52 -5.06
CA PHE A 129 24.19 -12.43 -4.16
C PHE A 129 23.08 -11.55 -4.73
N PHE A 130 23.39 -10.32 -5.09
CA PHE A 130 22.36 -9.41 -5.59
C PHE A 130 21.80 -9.80 -6.95
N THR A 131 22.60 -10.43 -7.81
CA THR A 131 22.11 -10.99 -9.09
C THR A 131 21.09 -12.10 -8.84
N LYS A 132 21.42 -13.06 -7.97
CA LYS A 132 20.48 -14.16 -7.63
C LYS A 132 19.23 -13.64 -6.89
N LEU A 133 19.41 -12.70 -5.96
CA LEU A 133 18.29 -12.09 -5.24
C LEU A 133 17.36 -11.36 -6.20
N SER A 134 17.90 -10.59 -7.13
CA SER A 134 17.10 -9.88 -8.13
C SER A 134 16.33 -10.84 -9.03
N ALA A 135 16.96 -11.96 -9.44
CA ALA A 135 16.28 -13.00 -10.20
C ALA A 135 15.15 -13.64 -9.38
N GLN A 136 15.38 -13.98 -8.11
CA GLN A 136 14.36 -14.54 -7.22
C GLN A 136 13.17 -13.60 -7.01
N VAL A 137 13.43 -12.30 -6.83
CA VAL A 137 12.37 -11.29 -6.72
C VAL A 137 11.61 -11.15 -8.04
N TYR A 138 12.31 -11.13 -9.17
CA TYR A 138 11.70 -11.06 -10.50
C TYR A 138 10.80 -12.27 -10.77
N ASP A 139 11.27 -13.47 -10.49
CA ASP A 139 10.50 -14.70 -10.69
C ASP A 139 9.26 -14.72 -9.79
N THR A 140 9.40 -14.31 -8.52
CA THR A 140 8.30 -14.20 -7.57
C THR A 140 7.24 -13.19 -8.04
N LEU A 141 7.68 -12.04 -8.54
CA LEU A 141 6.76 -11.02 -9.08
C LEU A 141 6.09 -11.52 -10.35
N THR A 142 6.85 -12.15 -11.25
CA THR A 142 6.31 -12.70 -12.49
C THR A 142 5.27 -13.79 -12.22
N GLU A 143 5.52 -14.64 -11.24
CA GLU A 143 4.54 -15.65 -10.81
C GLU A 143 3.28 -14.99 -10.23
N LYS A 144 3.44 -14.01 -9.35
CA LYS A 144 2.30 -13.30 -8.73
C LYS A 144 1.52 -12.43 -9.69
N MET A 145 2.21 -11.80 -10.64
CA MET A 145 1.60 -10.98 -11.69
C MET A 145 1.20 -11.78 -12.91
N GLY A 146 1.62 -13.04 -12.97
CA GLY A 146 1.29 -13.95 -14.07
C GLY A 146 -0.20 -14.15 -14.18
N ARG A 147 -0.64 -14.31 -15.44
CA ARG A 147 -2.03 -14.62 -15.76
C ARG A 147 -2.32 -16.06 -15.38
N THR A 148 -3.15 -16.29 -14.38
CA THR A 148 -3.74 -17.60 -14.14
C THR A 148 -5.14 -17.65 -14.76
N GLU A 149 -5.67 -18.86 -15.00
CA GLU A 149 -7.03 -19.07 -15.51
C GLU A 149 -8.10 -18.46 -14.58
N TYR A 150 -7.78 -18.33 -13.28
CA TYR A 150 -8.72 -17.93 -12.24
C TYR A 150 -8.38 -16.57 -11.58
N SER A 151 -7.17 -16.06 -11.78
CA SER A 151 -6.71 -14.86 -11.08
C SER A 151 -5.64 -14.13 -11.89
N SER A 152 -5.75 -12.82 -11.97
CA SER A 152 -4.71 -11.93 -12.49
C SER A 152 -4.69 -10.64 -11.68
N ILE A 153 -3.52 -10.25 -11.21
CA ILE A 153 -3.29 -8.91 -10.62
C ILE A 153 -3.64 -7.79 -11.61
N TYR A 154 -3.52 -8.06 -12.91
CA TYR A 154 -4.01 -7.15 -13.95
C TYR A 154 -5.53 -6.92 -13.93
N LYS A 155 -6.31 -7.68 -13.14
CA LYS A 155 -7.75 -7.39 -12.94
C LYS A 155 -8.01 -6.06 -12.24
N VAL A 156 -7.07 -5.54 -11.48
CA VAL A 156 -7.20 -4.23 -10.81
C VAL A 156 -7.34 -3.09 -11.82
N TYR A 157 -6.74 -3.23 -13.00
CA TYR A 157 -6.86 -2.26 -14.10
C TYR A 157 -7.77 -2.76 -15.23
N ASN A 158 -8.72 -3.63 -14.92
CA ASN A 158 -9.67 -4.06 -15.94
C ASN A 158 -10.76 -2.97 -16.08
N ASP A 159 -10.61 -2.12 -17.09
CA ASP A 159 -11.59 -1.08 -17.44
C ASP A 159 -13.03 -1.61 -17.51
N LYS A 160 -13.19 -2.89 -17.87
CA LYS A 160 -14.51 -3.55 -17.91
C LYS A 160 -15.05 -3.80 -16.50
N GLN A 161 -14.20 -4.20 -15.55
CA GLN A 161 -14.64 -4.43 -14.16
C GLN A 161 -14.97 -3.11 -13.50
N MET A 162 -14.11 -2.09 -13.62
CA MET A 162 -14.39 -0.74 -13.12
C MET A 162 -15.67 -0.17 -13.71
N LYS A 163 -15.88 -0.36 -15.02
CA LYS A 163 -17.12 0.07 -15.68
C LYS A 163 -18.34 -0.67 -15.16
N THR A 164 -18.22 -1.97 -14.88
CA THR A 164 -19.31 -2.76 -14.31
C THR A 164 -19.63 -2.31 -12.88
N GLU A 165 -18.61 -2.16 -12.04
CA GLU A 165 -18.76 -1.68 -10.67
C GLU A 165 -19.35 -0.26 -10.63
N TYR A 166 -18.86 0.65 -11.47
CA TYR A 166 -19.44 1.99 -11.61
C TYR A 166 -20.92 1.95 -12.00
N SER A 167 -21.27 1.09 -12.98
CA SER A 167 -22.66 0.89 -13.39
C SER A 167 -23.53 0.35 -12.24
N ASP A 168 -23.00 -0.60 -11.46
CA ASP A 168 -23.72 -1.22 -10.34
C ASP A 168 -23.91 -0.23 -9.18
N TYR A 169 -22.88 0.57 -8.87
CA TYR A 169 -23.02 1.66 -7.90
C TYR A 169 -24.02 2.71 -8.36
N THR A 170 -24.02 3.10 -9.63
CA THR A 170 -24.98 4.06 -10.20
C THR A 170 -26.43 3.53 -10.09
N LYS A 171 -26.65 2.25 -10.40
CA LYS A 171 -27.97 1.62 -10.21
C LYS A 171 -28.39 1.61 -8.73
N LYS A 172 -27.46 1.26 -7.83
CA LYS A 172 -27.75 1.22 -6.39
C LYS A 172 -28.07 2.60 -5.83
N ILE A 173 -27.41 3.65 -6.31
CA ILE A 173 -27.73 5.02 -5.95
C ILE A 173 -29.17 5.36 -6.41
N ALA A 174 -29.49 5.09 -7.66
CA ALA A 174 -30.85 5.35 -8.17
C ALA A 174 -31.94 4.59 -7.41
N GLU A 175 -31.68 3.33 -7.02
CA GLU A 175 -32.58 2.54 -6.16
C GLU A 175 -32.76 3.14 -4.76
N LEU A 176 -31.69 3.66 -4.18
CA LEU A 176 -31.73 4.29 -2.86
C LEU A 176 -32.46 5.63 -2.92
N GLU A 177 -32.25 6.43 -3.96
CA GLU A 177 -32.98 7.68 -4.20
C GLU A 177 -34.47 7.42 -4.37
N ALA A 178 -34.85 6.40 -5.15
CA ALA A 178 -36.25 6.01 -5.29
C ALA A 178 -36.87 5.58 -3.95
N LYS A 179 -36.13 4.83 -3.13
CA LYS A 179 -36.59 4.44 -1.78
C LYS A 179 -36.72 5.66 -0.86
N LEU A 180 -35.80 6.61 -0.95
CA LEU A 180 -35.86 7.85 -0.17
C LEU A 180 -37.12 8.65 -0.53
N THR A 181 -37.36 8.88 -1.81
CA THR A 181 -38.54 9.59 -2.32
C THR A 181 -39.84 8.89 -1.84
N ALA A 182 -39.90 7.56 -1.95
CA ALA A 182 -41.07 6.82 -1.46
C ALA A 182 -41.26 6.92 0.07
N LEU A 183 -40.17 7.04 0.82
CA LEU A 183 -40.21 7.25 2.26
C LEU A 183 -40.70 8.66 2.61
N GLU A 184 -40.19 9.68 1.90
CA GLU A 184 -40.62 11.06 2.03
C GLU A 184 -42.12 11.20 1.76
N ASP A 185 -42.61 10.64 0.64
CA ASP A 185 -44.03 10.64 0.28
C ASP A 185 -44.88 9.98 1.36
N ARG A 186 -44.37 8.88 1.95
CA ARG A 186 -45.07 8.21 3.05
C ARG A 186 -45.18 9.11 4.30
N TYR A 187 -44.11 9.83 4.62
CA TYR A 187 -44.11 10.77 5.74
C TYR A 187 -45.00 11.97 5.48
N TYR A 188 -44.97 12.58 4.30
CA TYR A 188 -45.85 13.65 3.92
C TYR A 188 -47.34 13.26 4.01
N LYS A 189 -47.70 12.07 3.52
CA LYS A 189 -49.06 11.54 3.68
C LYS A 189 -49.47 11.36 5.14
N LYS A 190 -48.58 10.91 6.00
CA LYS A 190 -48.84 10.77 7.43
C LYS A 190 -49.05 12.17 8.09
N PHE A 191 -48.18 13.13 7.79
CA PHE A 191 -48.32 14.48 8.33
C PHE A 191 -49.60 15.11 7.87
N THR A 192 -49.95 15.05 6.58
CA THR A 192 -51.23 15.56 6.07
C THR A 192 -52.45 14.90 6.69
N ALA A 193 -52.37 13.61 7.01
CA ALA A 193 -53.44 12.91 7.70
C ALA A 193 -53.56 13.36 9.16
N MET A 194 -52.47 13.67 9.83
CA MET A 194 -52.45 14.19 11.21
C MET A 194 -52.98 15.65 11.27
N GLU A 195 -52.71 16.47 10.26
CA GLU A 195 -53.25 17.84 10.19
C GLU A 195 -54.77 17.93 9.93
N LYS A 196 -55.32 16.85 9.34
CA LYS A 196 -56.79 16.79 9.03
C LYS A 196 -57.59 16.14 10.11
N ALA A 197 -56.97 15.57 11.14
CA ALA A 197 -57.62 14.90 12.26
C ALA A 197 -57.81 15.85 13.46
#